data_b8cecdf6d4f8bd5b1e88aebba0fab0f1
#
_entry.id   b8cecdf6d4f8bd5b1e88aebba0fab0f1
#
_cell.length_a   1.000
_cell.length_b   1.000
_cell.length_c   1.000
_cell.angle_alpha   90.00
_cell.angle_beta   90.00
_cell.angle_gamma   90.00
#
_symmetry.space_group_name_H-M   'P 1'
#
loop_
_entity.id
_entity.type
_entity.pdbx_description
1 polymer ?
#
loop_
_entity_poly.entity_id
_entity_poly.type
_entity_poly.pdbx_seq_one_letter_code
_entity_poly.pdbx_strand_id
1 'polypeptide(L)'
;MAKEDHPFRIGFLIHDVSRLRRTIVDKALRPMGVTRSQWWVLANLSRHNGDGMMQTELAKVMDVGKVTLGGLIDRLETTGLLKRLADPSDRRAKRVVMTPRGTKLLADIQGIAAQVNAQIMNGISRSDIARTETVLYKMKQQLIGMDAVPGGTNSNAGEEDEDDG
;
A
#
# COMPACT_ATOMS: atom_id res chain seq x y z
N MET A 1 -1.19 -23.63 -30.96
CA MET A 1 0.06 -22.84 -30.89
C MET A 1 0.51 -22.86 -29.44
N ALA A 2 1.60 -23.58 -29.13
CA ALA A 2 2.26 -23.53 -27.84
C ALA A 2 2.73 -22.08 -27.64
N LYS A 3 2.23 -21.39 -26.60
CA LYS A 3 2.75 -20.08 -26.23
C LYS A 3 4.19 -20.27 -25.79
N GLU A 4 5.15 -19.72 -26.56
CA GLU A 4 6.56 -19.69 -26.19
C GLU A 4 6.68 -19.29 -24.71
N ASP A 5 7.45 -20.12 -23.97
CA ASP A 5 7.63 -19.97 -22.53
C ASP A 5 8.62 -18.82 -22.29
N HIS A 6 8.12 -17.59 -22.31
CA HIS A 6 8.95 -16.41 -22.12
C HIS A 6 9.32 -16.33 -20.62
N PRO A 7 10.63 -16.36 -20.27
CA PRO A 7 11.09 -16.50 -18.87
C PRO A 7 10.58 -15.36 -17.94
N PHE A 8 10.23 -14.20 -18.49
CA PHE A 8 9.72 -13.06 -17.73
C PHE A 8 8.19 -12.92 -17.76
N ARG A 9 7.48 -13.89 -18.36
CA ARG A 9 6.02 -13.78 -18.55
C ARG A 9 5.24 -13.57 -17.25
N ILE A 10 5.61 -14.29 -16.20
CA ILE A 10 4.95 -14.15 -14.88
C ILE A 10 5.17 -12.74 -14.29
N GLY A 11 6.37 -12.18 -14.45
CA GLY A 11 6.69 -10.81 -14.02
C GLY A 11 5.82 -9.76 -14.73
N PHE A 12 5.66 -9.89 -16.06
CA PHE A 12 4.77 -9.01 -16.83
C PHE A 12 3.31 -9.15 -16.40
N LEU A 13 2.82 -10.37 -16.15
CA LEU A 13 1.45 -10.60 -15.66
C LEU A 13 1.23 -9.98 -14.29
N ILE A 14 2.17 -10.14 -13.36
CA ILE A 14 2.09 -9.52 -12.02
C ILE A 14 2.03 -8.00 -12.15
N HIS A 15 2.90 -7.40 -12.98
CA HIS A 15 2.92 -5.97 -13.23
C HIS A 15 1.59 -5.47 -13.81
N ASP A 16 1.08 -6.13 -14.86
CA ASP A 16 -0.15 -5.73 -15.53
C ASP A 16 -1.36 -5.86 -14.62
N VAL A 17 -1.51 -6.99 -13.91
CA VAL A 17 -2.59 -7.19 -12.94
C VAL A 17 -2.52 -6.13 -11.84
N SER A 18 -1.35 -5.84 -11.30
CA SER A 18 -1.16 -4.79 -10.30
C SER A 18 -1.57 -3.41 -10.82
N ARG A 19 -1.13 -3.05 -12.02
CA ARG A 19 -1.44 -1.77 -12.68
C ARG A 19 -2.94 -1.62 -12.95
N LEU A 20 -3.58 -2.63 -13.56
CA LEU A 20 -5.00 -2.63 -13.87
C LEU A 20 -5.86 -2.58 -12.60
N ARG A 21 -5.53 -3.41 -11.60
CA ARG A 21 -6.20 -3.41 -10.30
C ARG A 21 -6.11 -2.04 -9.62
N ARG A 22 -4.95 -1.39 -9.70
CA ARG A 22 -4.74 -0.03 -9.19
C ARG A 22 -5.71 0.97 -9.83
N THR A 23 -5.83 0.93 -11.16
CA THR A 23 -6.75 1.80 -11.91
C THR A 23 -8.22 1.60 -11.49
N ILE A 24 -8.65 0.35 -11.32
CA ILE A 24 -10.02 0.03 -10.89
C ILE A 24 -10.28 0.53 -9.45
N VAL A 25 -9.34 0.30 -8.54
CA VAL A 25 -9.44 0.78 -7.15
C VAL A 25 -9.50 2.31 -7.10
N ASP A 26 -8.66 3.01 -7.85
CA ASP A 26 -8.67 4.48 -7.89
C ASP A 26 -10.01 5.03 -8.42
N LYS A 27 -10.60 4.38 -9.43
CA LYS A 27 -11.96 4.73 -9.92
C LYS A 27 -13.03 4.50 -8.85
N ALA A 28 -12.95 3.39 -8.12
CA ALA A 28 -13.91 3.04 -7.08
C ALA A 28 -13.83 3.97 -5.84
N LEU A 29 -12.64 4.48 -5.51
CA LEU A 29 -12.42 5.39 -4.38
C LEU A 29 -12.80 6.85 -4.70
N ARG A 30 -12.81 7.25 -5.98
CA ARG A 30 -13.06 8.63 -6.39
C ARG A 30 -14.38 9.21 -5.86
N PRO A 31 -15.54 8.52 -5.91
CA PRO A 31 -16.80 9.03 -5.36
C PRO A 31 -16.78 9.21 -3.85
N MET A 32 -15.88 8.53 -3.14
CA MET A 32 -15.74 8.60 -1.69
C MET A 32 -14.85 9.76 -1.21
N GLY A 33 -14.27 10.52 -2.14
CA GLY A 33 -13.44 11.69 -1.84
C GLY A 33 -12.09 11.37 -1.21
N VAL A 34 -11.62 10.13 -1.35
CA VAL A 34 -10.30 9.70 -0.86
C VAL A 34 -9.43 9.12 -1.96
N THR A 35 -8.13 9.35 -1.85
CA THR A 35 -7.13 8.71 -2.70
C THR A 35 -6.77 7.33 -2.16
N ARG A 36 -6.15 6.49 -3.01
CA ARG A 36 -5.65 5.18 -2.59
C ARG A 36 -4.65 5.28 -1.43
N SER A 37 -3.74 6.26 -1.45
CA SER A 37 -2.77 6.45 -0.36
C SER A 37 -3.46 6.83 0.95
N GLN A 38 -4.48 7.67 0.91
CA GLN A 38 -5.30 8.01 2.08
C GLN A 38 -6.09 6.80 2.61
N TRP A 39 -6.73 6.04 1.71
CA TRP A 39 -7.36 4.78 2.11
C TRP A 39 -6.36 3.82 2.75
N TRP A 40 -5.13 3.73 2.23
CA TRP A 40 -4.10 2.83 2.77
C TRP A 40 -3.67 3.23 4.18
N VAL A 41 -3.65 4.53 4.51
CA VAL A 41 -3.48 5.03 5.89
C VAL A 41 -4.59 4.48 6.80
N LEU A 42 -5.86 4.65 6.41
CA LEU A 42 -7.01 4.18 7.18
C LEU A 42 -6.99 2.66 7.36
N ALA A 43 -6.66 1.92 6.30
CA ALA A 43 -6.59 0.46 6.32
C ALA A 43 -5.47 -0.06 7.24
N ASN A 44 -4.32 0.60 7.31
CA ASN A 44 -3.26 0.22 8.25
C ASN A 44 -3.65 0.53 9.70
N LEU A 45 -4.24 1.70 9.96
CA LEU A 45 -4.71 2.04 11.30
C LEU A 45 -5.78 1.08 11.82
N SER A 46 -6.66 0.58 10.97
CA SER A 46 -7.72 -0.36 11.39
C SER A 46 -7.20 -1.71 11.89
N ARG A 47 -5.97 -2.08 11.54
CA ARG A 47 -5.34 -3.32 11.99
C ARG A 47 -4.79 -3.25 13.43
N HIS A 48 -4.78 -2.06 14.02
CA HIS A 48 -4.24 -1.79 15.36
C HIS A 48 -5.35 -1.47 16.37
N ASN A 49 -6.29 -2.36 16.56
CA ASN A 49 -7.28 -2.48 17.68
C ASN A 49 -7.88 -1.15 18.21
N GLY A 50 -7.93 -0.09 17.43
CA GLY A 50 -8.54 1.18 17.84
C GLY A 50 -7.62 2.14 18.61
N ASP A 51 -6.50 1.69 19.16
CA ASP A 51 -5.57 2.51 19.96
C ASP A 51 -4.75 3.50 19.13
N GLY A 52 -4.86 3.39 17.81
CA GLY A 52 -4.07 4.19 16.87
C GLY A 52 -2.60 3.76 16.82
N MET A 53 -1.83 4.47 16.01
CA MET A 53 -0.39 4.22 15.81
C MET A 53 0.41 5.50 15.98
N MET A 54 1.66 5.34 16.42
CA MET A 54 2.65 6.42 16.30
C MET A 54 2.84 6.79 14.83
N GLN A 55 2.90 8.08 14.53
CA GLN A 55 3.10 8.54 13.14
C GLN A 55 4.39 7.97 12.52
N THR A 56 5.46 7.81 13.32
CA THR A 56 6.74 7.24 12.88
C THR A 56 6.65 5.75 12.59
N GLU A 57 5.85 5.02 13.35
CA GLU A 57 5.58 3.59 13.14
C GLU A 57 4.75 3.37 11.88
N LEU A 58 3.69 4.16 11.71
CA LEU A 58 2.86 4.13 10.52
C LEU A 58 3.66 4.43 9.24
N ALA A 59 4.63 5.36 9.29
CA ALA A 59 5.51 5.64 8.17
C ALA A 59 6.35 4.42 7.77
N LYS A 60 6.88 3.68 8.76
CA LYS A 60 7.64 2.44 8.53
C LYS A 60 6.76 1.34 7.94
N VAL A 61 5.56 1.13 8.49
CA VAL A 61 4.62 0.10 7.99
C VAL A 61 4.18 0.38 6.55
N MET A 62 4.05 1.65 6.19
CA MET A 62 3.64 2.06 4.85
C MET A 62 4.80 2.18 3.85
N ASP A 63 6.03 2.08 4.33
CA ASP A 63 7.25 2.32 3.55
C ASP A 63 7.21 3.67 2.81
N VAL A 64 6.93 4.74 3.58
CA VAL A 64 6.88 6.11 3.06
C VAL A 64 7.67 7.06 3.95
N GLY A 65 8.19 8.13 3.35
CA GLY A 65 8.89 9.18 4.09
C GLY A 65 7.96 9.89 5.09
N LYS A 66 8.53 10.34 6.22
CA LYS A 66 7.78 11.04 7.28
C LYS A 66 7.02 12.27 6.77
N VAL A 67 7.60 13.03 5.84
CA VAL A 67 6.98 14.23 5.23
C VAL A 67 5.76 13.82 4.40
N THR A 68 5.90 12.81 3.55
CA THR A 68 4.81 12.29 2.71
C THR A 68 3.64 11.80 3.58
N LEU A 69 3.94 11.01 4.62
CA LEU A 69 2.90 10.56 5.55
C LEU A 69 2.26 11.75 6.30
N GLY A 70 3.06 12.74 6.74
CA GLY A 70 2.55 13.96 7.37
C GLY A 70 1.46 14.62 6.53
N GLY A 71 1.74 14.86 5.25
CA GLY A 71 0.78 15.46 4.32
C GLY A 71 -0.47 14.61 4.08
N LEU A 72 -0.37 13.27 4.11
CA LEU A 72 -1.54 12.39 4.02
C LEU A 72 -2.43 12.51 5.27
N ILE A 73 -1.81 12.50 6.46
CA ILE A 73 -2.52 12.63 7.74
C ILE A 73 -3.18 14.01 7.85
N ASP A 74 -2.49 15.11 7.47
CA ASP A 74 -3.04 16.46 7.50
C ASP A 74 -4.35 16.55 6.68
N ARG A 75 -4.35 15.99 5.47
CA ARG A 75 -5.56 15.95 4.61
C ARG A 75 -6.69 15.13 5.23
N LEU A 76 -6.37 13.98 5.81
CA LEU A 76 -7.34 13.10 6.47
C LEU A 76 -7.89 13.73 7.76
N GLU A 77 -7.08 14.48 8.50
CA GLU A 77 -7.47 15.23 9.69
C GLU A 77 -8.38 16.40 9.32
N THR A 78 -8.03 17.17 8.28
CA THR A 78 -8.86 18.27 7.75
C THR A 78 -10.25 17.77 7.32
N THR A 79 -10.34 16.55 6.77
CA THR A 79 -11.63 15.95 6.40
C THR A 79 -12.34 15.26 7.57
N GLY A 80 -11.76 15.30 8.77
CA GLY A 80 -12.34 14.70 9.98
C GLY A 80 -12.34 13.17 10.00
N LEU A 81 -11.49 12.53 9.21
CA LEU A 81 -11.37 11.06 9.15
C LEU A 81 -10.37 10.51 10.15
N LEU A 82 -9.38 11.31 10.52
CA LEU A 82 -8.37 11.03 11.54
C LEU A 82 -8.29 12.17 12.55
N LYS A 83 -7.61 11.91 13.65
CA LYS A 83 -7.14 12.92 14.60
C LYS A 83 -5.78 12.52 15.16
N ARG A 84 -4.97 13.52 15.50
CA ARG A 84 -3.74 13.34 16.25
C ARG A 84 -4.01 13.53 17.73
N LEU A 85 -3.52 12.60 18.53
CA LEU A 85 -3.53 12.68 20.01
C LEU A 85 -2.08 12.72 20.50
N ALA A 86 -1.85 13.35 21.67
CA ALA A 86 -0.59 13.17 22.38
C ALA A 86 -0.47 11.72 22.83
N ASP A 87 0.72 11.12 22.69
CA ASP A 87 0.94 9.78 23.23
C ASP A 87 0.93 9.83 24.76
N PRO A 88 0.27 8.87 25.45
CA PRO A 88 0.22 8.85 26.91
C PRO A 88 1.59 8.72 27.59
N SER A 89 2.55 8.06 26.92
CA SER A 89 3.89 7.80 27.44
C SER A 89 4.90 8.90 27.05
N ASP A 90 4.69 9.57 25.91
CA ASP A 90 5.57 10.64 25.41
C ASP A 90 4.74 11.78 24.78
N ARG A 91 4.59 12.88 25.50
CA ARG A 91 3.83 14.07 25.04
C ARG A 91 4.40 14.71 23.76
N ARG A 92 5.65 14.45 23.42
CA ARG A 92 6.30 14.93 22.19
C ARG A 92 5.91 14.09 20.98
N ALA A 93 5.49 12.88 21.22
CA ALA A 93 5.05 11.96 20.19
C ALA A 93 3.55 12.15 19.86
N LYS A 94 3.20 11.96 18.60
CA LYS A 94 1.83 12.04 18.11
C LYS A 94 1.35 10.67 17.69
N ARG A 95 0.25 10.25 18.28
CA ARG A 95 -0.48 9.05 17.91
C ARG A 95 -1.63 9.45 16.97
N VAL A 96 -1.77 8.71 15.89
CA VAL A 96 -2.83 8.90 14.89
C VAL A 96 -3.93 7.90 15.15
N VAL A 97 -5.16 8.35 15.31
CA VAL A 97 -6.33 7.51 15.54
C VAL A 97 -7.44 7.80 14.53
N MET A 98 -8.21 6.78 14.16
CA MET A 98 -9.40 6.96 13.34
C MET A 98 -10.52 7.61 14.15
N THR A 99 -11.29 8.48 13.50
CA THR A 99 -12.56 8.96 14.02
C THR A 99 -13.69 7.96 13.67
N PRO A 100 -14.87 8.06 14.32
CA PRO A 100 -16.04 7.27 13.91
C PRO A 100 -16.39 7.46 12.43
N ARG A 101 -16.20 8.67 11.88
CA ARG A 101 -16.39 8.96 10.46
C ARG A 101 -15.37 8.23 9.59
N GLY A 102 -14.11 8.17 10.01
CA GLY A 102 -13.06 7.41 9.33
C GLY A 102 -13.35 5.90 9.33
N THR A 103 -13.80 5.36 10.46
CA THR A 103 -14.19 3.96 10.59
C THR A 103 -15.36 3.61 9.67
N LYS A 104 -16.39 4.45 9.63
CA LYS A 104 -17.53 4.27 8.71
C LYS A 104 -17.08 4.29 7.26
N LEU A 105 -16.31 5.30 6.85
CA LEU A 105 -15.80 5.39 5.49
C LEU A 105 -14.98 4.15 5.10
N LEU A 106 -14.14 3.66 6.00
CA LEU A 106 -13.34 2.46 5.75
C LEU A 106 -14.23 1.22 5.52
N ALA A 107 -15.30 1.06 6.30
CA ALA A 107 -16.26 -0.03 6.12
C ALA A 107 -16.95 0.06 4.75
N ASP A 108 -17.37 1.26 4.33
CA ASP A 108 -17.97 1.49 3.02
C ASP A 108 -16.98 1.13 1.88
N ILE A 109 -15.72 1.54 2.02
CA ILE A 109 -14.64 1.20 1.06
C ILE A 109 -14.41 -0.31 1.00
N GLN A 110 -14.40 -0.99 2.15
CA GLN A 110 -14.23 -2.45 2.21
C GLN A 110 -15.35 -3.18 1.48
N GLY A 111 -16.59 -2.71 1.60
CA GLY A 111 -17.73 -3.25 0.83
C GLY A 111 -17.52 -3.14 -0.68
N ILE A 112 -17.11 -1.98 -1.17
CA ILE A 112 -16.81 -1.75 -2.59
C ILE A 112 -15.62 -2.62 -3.04
N ALA A 113 -14.55 -2.67 -2.24
CA ALA A 113 -13.36 -3.47 -2.55
C ALA A 113 -13.70 -4.96 -2.65
N ALA A 114 -14.58 -5.46 -1.78
CA ALA A 114 -15.06 -6.85 -1.82
C ALA A 114 -15.83 -7.14 -3.13
N GLN A 115 -16.72 -6.23 -3.56
CA GLN A 115 -17.44 -6.36 -4.82
C GLN A 115 -16.51 -6.36 -6.03
N VAL A 116 -15.56 -5.42 -6.08
CA VAL A 116 -14.54 -5.36 -7.14
C VAL A 116 -13.70 -6.64 -7.16
N ASN A 117 -13.27 -7.12 -6.00
CA ASN A 117 -12.50 -8.35 -5.91
C ASN A 117 -13.30 -9.58 -6.38
N ALA A 118 -14.58 -9.67 -6.03
CA ALA A 118 -15.46 -10.74 -6.50
C ALA A 118 -15.60 -10.72 -8.03
N GLN A 119 -15.70 -9.55 -8.65
CA GLN A 119 -15.75 -9.42 -10.11
C GLN A 119 -14.42 -9.85 -10.77
N ILE A 120 -13.28 -9.47 -10.20
CA ILE A 120 -11.96 -9.85 -10.71
C ILE A 120 -11.77 -11.37 -10.63
N MET A 121 -12.28 -12.02 -9.57
CA MET A 121 -12.15 -13.46 -9.34
C MET A 121 -13.24 -14.29 -10.02
N ASN A 122 -14.19 -13.67 -10.69
CA ASN A 122 -15.28 -14.38 -11.35
C ASN A 122 -14.75 -15.34 -12.42
N GLY A 123 -15.22 -16.59 -12.37
CA GLY A 123 -14.79 -17.65 -13.30
C GLY A 123 -13.44 -18.30 -12.96
N ILE A 124 -12.75 -17.88 -11.89
CA ILE A 124 -11.50 -18.50 -11.42
C ILE A 124 -11.84 -19.51 -10.30
N SER A 125 -11.35 -20.73 -10.43
CA SER A 125 -11.63 -21.78 -9.43
C SER A 125 -10.94 -21.44 -8.09
N ARG A 126 -11.54 -21.89 -6.98
CA ARG A 126 -10.93 -21.72 -5.63
C ARG A 126 -9.56 -22.39 -5.53
N SER A 127 -9.36 -23.52 -6.22
CA SER A 127 -8.08 -24.24 -6.24
C SER A 127 -7.00 -23.42 -6.98
N ASP A 128 -7.35 -22.75 -8.08
CA ASP A 128 -6.40 -21.91 -8.82
C ASP A 128 -6.05 -20.65 -8.05
N ILE A 129 -7.01 -20.04 -7.36
CA ILE A 129 -6.76 -18.92 -6.46
C ILE A 129 -5.75 -19.35 -5.37
N ALA A 130 -6.01 -20.44 -4.66
CA ALA A 130 -5.13 -20.91 -3.58
C ALA A 130 -3.72 -21.27 -4.06
N ARG A 131 -3.60 -21.88 -5.24
CA ARG A 131 -2.30 -22.18 -5.87
C ARG A 131 -1.56 -20.88 -6.22
N THR A 132 -2.25 -19.90 -6.81
CA THR A 132 -1.68 -18.61 -7.18
C THR A 132 -1.21 -17.85 -5.95
N GLU A 133 -2.01 -17.81 -4.89
CA GLU A 133 -1.63 -17.19 -3.61
C GLU A 133 -0.36 -17.83 -3.04
N THR A 134 -0.26 -19.17 -3.07
CA THR A 134 0.91 -19.87 -2.58
C THR A 134 2.17 -19.51 -3.37
N VAL A 135 2.07 -19.45 -4.70
CA VAL A 135 3.21 -19.09 -5.57
C VAL A 135 3.64 -17.64 -5.34
N LEU A 136 2.68 -16.69 -5.34
CA LEU A 136 2.97 -15.27 -5.10
C LEU A 136 3.55 -15.03 -3.71
N TYR A 137 3.09 -15.77 -2.70
CA TYR A 137 3.66 -15.69 -1.36
C TYR A 137 5.13 -16.16 -1.33
N LYS A 138 5.46 -17.28 -1.97
CA LYS A 138 6.83 -17.77 -2.09
C LYS A 138 7.73 -16.75 -2.80
N MET A 139 7.27 -16.19 -3.93
CA MET A 139 8.01 -15.15 -4.66
C MET A 139 8.27 -13.94 -3.77
N LYS A 140 7.27 -13.48 -3.03
CA LYS A 140 7.41 -12.36 -2.08
C LYS A 140 8.48 -12.65 -1.02
N GLN A 141 8.49 -13.84 -0.44
CA GLN A 141 9.50 -14.20 0.58
C GLN A 141 10.92 -14.23 0.01
N GLN A 142 11.08 -14.73 -1.21
CA GLN A 142 12.38 -14.72 -1.89
C GLN A 142 12.86 -13.29 -2.15
N LEU A 143 12.00 -12.40 -2.65
CA LEU A 143 12.34 -10.99 -2.88
C LEU A 143 12.77 -10.27 -1.58
N ILE A 144 12.05 -10.49 -0.49
CA ILE A 144 12.43 -9.95 0.83
C ILE A 144 13.82 -10.47 1.26
N GLY A 145 14.10 -11.75 1.00
CA GLY A 145 15.41 -12.34 1.31
C GLY A 145 16.54 -11.77 0.45
N MET A 146 16.28 -11.39 -0.78
CA MET A 146 17.26 -10.75 -1.68
C MET A 146 17.61 -9.32 -1.23
N ASP A 147 16.62 -8.56 -0.76
CA ASP A 147 16.83 -7.20 -0.22
C ASP A 147 17.61 -7.21 1.12
N ALA A 148 17.52 -8.32 1.86
CA ALA A 148 18.23 -8.48 3.14
C ALA A 148 19.73 -8.82 3.00
N VAL A 149 20.24 -9.08 1.77
CA VAL A 149 21.66 -9.33 1.51
C VAL A 149 22.39 -7.99 1.37
N PRO A 150 23.34 -7.63 2.29
CA PRO A 150 24.13 -6.41 2.15
C PRO A 150 25.07 -6.55 0.95
N GLY A 151 24.82 -5.86 -0.14
CA GLY A 151 25.71 -5.91 -1.29
C GLY A 151 25.12 -5.51 -2.66
N GLY A 152 23.88 -5.08 -2.72
CA GLY A 152 23.32 -4.43 -3.92
C GLY A 152 23.90 -3.03 -4.06
N THR A 153 25.00 -2.89 -4.81
CA THR A 153 25.62 -1.61 -5.17
C THR A 153 24.59 -0.73 -5.88
N ASN A 154 24.13 0.29 -5.18
CA ASN A 154 23.49 1.45 -5.77
C ASN A 154 24.60 2.26 -6.49
N SER A 155 24.99 1.83 -7.70
CA SER A 155 25.83 2.61 -8.59
C SER A 155 24.97 3.65 -9.31
N ASN A 156 24.57 4.68 -8.57
CA ASN A 156 24.20 5.95 -9.16
C ASN A 156 25.44 6.86 -9.01
N ALA A 157 26.47 6.54 -9.81
CA ALA A 157 27.60 7.44 -10.03
C ALA A 157 27.06 8.65 -10.79
N GLY A 158 27.06 9.79 -10.14
CA GLY A 158 26.85 11.07 -10.78
C GLY A 158 27.90 11.27 -11.88
N GLU A 159 27.46 11.52 -13.08
CA GLU A 159 28.25 12.18 -14.10
C GLU A 159 28.41 13.63 -13.65
N GLU A 160 29.58 13.94 -13.11
CA GLU A 160 30.06 15.32 -12.97
C GLU A 160 30.45 15.76 -14.37
N ASP A 161 29.65 16.62 -14.99
CA ASP A 161 30.05 17.39 -16.15
C ASP A 161 31.12 18.38 -15.72
N GLU A 162 32.38 18.04 -16.01
CA GLU A 162 33.46 19.02 -16.14
C GLU A 162 33.21 19.83 -17.40
N ASP A 163 32.69 21.03 -17.25
CA ASP A 163 32.70 22.07 -18.29
C ASP A 163 33.97 22.90 -18.10
N ASP A 164 34.97 22.63 -18.96
CA ASP A 164 36.21 23.37 -19.08
C ASP A 164 36.12 24.18 -20.38
N GLY A 165 36.07 25.55 -20.27
CA GLY A 165 36.08 26.43 -21.45
C GLY A 165 35.67 27.85 -21.14
#